data_94219413fedd4e449cae787caa26a471
#
_entry.id   94219413fedd4e449cae787caa26a471
#
_cell.length_a   1.000
_cell.length_b   1.000
_cell.length_c   1.000
_cell.angle_alpha   90.00
_cell.angle_beta   90.00
_cell.angle_gamma   90.00
#
_symmetry.space_group_name_H-M   'P 1'
#
loop_
_entity.id
_entity.type
_entity.pdbx_description
1 polymer ?
#
loop_
_entity_poly.entity_id
_entity_poly.type
_entity_poly.pdbx_seq_one_letter_code
_entity_poly.pdbx_strand_id
1 'polypeptide(L)'
;MKKRSILLVIVFFISIIILSVYSNNKYLVKEESLATYIDGEKTDSFPAKGTVAFSKADCDNNTNIEWDNDNWGLYVTNLSNKVKCNIYFKTGENAVTKITNLASSDTTNMASDDPDNNIRYIGANPNNYVYFNCSDYANQTSETCEKWRIIGLFNNIEKEDGTKENLIKIVRDESILWLSYDTSSSDVNEGLGVNDWSKSDMMHLLNAGYELKKVGGSLYWNATGGSCYHGQNNNTNDCDFTTTGLKNTRTKNHIQSVVWNLGGSVFTNTANEFYQNERSTNVYENNSTKWVGKVALMYPSDYWYATNGGSKVSRTECLVQSLKDATEECVKNNWTGYKIQEWTLIPHLPTSTEGFCMEYGFLKSCNSYYGRYIKPALFLKSNILITSGDGSLNTPYQLGI
;
A
#
# COMPACT_ATOMS: atom_id res chain seq x y z
N MET A 1 55.28 19.26 -12.85
CA MET A 1 53.82 19.14 -12.78
C MET A 1 53.27 17.75 -13.16
N LYS A 2 53.77 17.07 -14.21
CA LYS A 2 53.26 15.74 -14.63
C LYS A 2 53.39 14.61 -13.57
N LYS A 3 54.49 14.58 -12.78
CA LYS A 3 54.65 13.51 -11.74
C LYS A 3 53.71 13.63 -10.56
N ARG A 4 53.25 14.84 -10.17
CA ARG A 4 52.28 15.02 -9.08
C ARG A 4 50.86 14.64 -9.50
N SER A 5 50.50 14.88 -10.77
CA SER A 5 49.19 14.49 -11.30
C SER A 5 49.02 12.97 -11.41
N ILE A 6 50.10 12.26 -11.81
CA ILE A 6 50.12 10.80 -11.90
C ILE A 6 50.03 10.19 -10.50
N LEU A 7 50.72 10.75 -9.51
CA LEU A 7 50.65 10.27 -8.13
C LEU A 7 49.25 10.48 -7.51
N LEU A 8 48.60 11.61 -7.80
CA LEU A 8 47.21 11.89 -7.36
C LEU A 8 46.20 10.93 -7.99
N VAL A 9 46.34 10.61 -9.27
CA VAL A 9 45.47 9.64 -9.95
C VAL A 9 45.69 8.24 -9.41
N ILE A 10 46.96 7.84 -9.18
CA ILE A 10 47.23 6.51 -8.57
C ILE A 10 46.73 6.44 -7.14
N VAL A 11 46.86 7.49 -6.33
CA VAL A 11 46.31 7.54 -4.96
C VAL A 11 44.76 7.50 -4.99
N PHE A 12 44.16 8.18 -5.98
CA PHE A 12 42.69 8.14 -6.15
C PHE A 12 42.20 6.75 -6.57
N PHE A 13 42.87 6.09 -7.52
CA PHE A 13 42.54 4.71 -7.90
C PHE A 13 42.82 3.70 -6.77
N ILE A 14 43.94 3.89 -6.02
CA ILE A 14 44.22 3.04 -4.85
C ILE A 14 43.18 3.30 -3.74
N SER A 15 42.73 4.53 -3.50
CA SER A 15 41.69 4.83 -2.54
C SER A 15 40.30 4.30 -2.99
N ILE A 16 39.98 4.30 -4.28
CA ILE A 16 38.78 3.66 -4.80
C ILE A 16 38.86 2.14 -4.68
N ILE A 17 40.04 1.54 -4.97
CA ILE A 17 40.28 0.12 -4.78
C ILE A 17 40.27 -0.22 -3.28
N ILE A 18 40.88 0.59 -2.42
CA ILE A 18 40.81 0.40 -0.95
C ILE A 18 39.40 0.64 -0.42
N LEU A 19 38.65 1.62 -0.90
CA LEU A 19 37.25 1.83 -0.56
C LEU A 19 36.33 0.72 -1.09
N SER A 20 36.56 0.24 -2.30
CA SER A 20 35.86 -0.93 -2.84
C SER A 20 36.28 -2.22 -2.14
N VAL A 21 37.56 -2.38 -1.81
CA VAL A 21 38.10 -3.48 -1.01
C VAL A 21 37.71 -3.32 0.47
N TYR A 22 37.60 -2.12 1.02
CA TYR A 22 37.13 -1.88 2.40
C TYR A 22 35.61 -1.97 2.52
N SER A 23 34.88 -1.53 1.54
CA SER A 23 33.47 -1.82 1.34
C SER A 23 33.23 -3.32 1.13
N ASN A 24 34.03 -3.94 0.27
CA ASN A 24 34.01 -5.40 0.07
C ASN A 24 34.64 -6.18 1.24
N ASN A 25 35.65 -5.67 1.97
CA ASN A 25 36.23 -6.39 3.12
C ASN A 25 35.38 -6.36 4.39
N LYS A 26 34.43 -5.45 4.51
CA LYS A 26 33.30 -5.69 5.42
C LYS A 26 32.46 -6.90 4.98
N TYR A 27 32.63 -7.35 3.73
CA TYR A 27 31.85 -8.38 3.03
C TYR A 27 32.72 -9.37 2.22
N LEU A 28 34.04 -9.36 2.39
CA LEU A 28 34.93 -10.38 1.77
C LEU A 28 34.73 -11.70 2.48
N VAL A 29 33.62 -12.25 2.14
CA VAL A 29 33.47 -13.68 2.01
C VAL A 29 34.39 -14.08 0.87
N LYS A 30 35.39 -14.95 1.10
CA LYS A 30 36.19 -15.54 0.01
C LYS A 30 35.25 -15.97 -1.12
N GLU A 31 35.68 -15.92 -2.40
CA GLU A 31 34.89 -16.31 -3.58
C GLU A 31 34.10 -17.59 -3.45
N GLU A 32 34.51 -18.53 -2.59
CA GLU A 32 33.81 -19.79 -2.27
C GLU A 32 32.66 -19.64 -1.26
N SER A 33 32.39 -18.46 -0.73
CA SER A 33 31.48 -18.28 0.40
C SER A 33 30.20 -17.51 0.08
N LEU A 34 30.08 -16.97 -1.14
CA LEU A 34 28.86 -16.37 -1.64
C LEU A 34 28.43 -17.04 -2.94
N ALA A 35 27.29 -17.70 -2.95
CA ALA A 35 26.70 -18.25 -4.15
C ALA A 35 25.36 -17.54 -4.43
N THR A 36 25.13 -17.18 -5.69
CA THR A 36 23.89 -16.53 -6.15
C THR A 36 23.09 -17.50 -6.99
N TYR A 37 21.78 -17.51 -6.76
CA TYR A 37 20.82 -18.35 -7.45
C TYR A 37 19.68 -17.50 -8.00
N ILE A 38 19.27 -17.75 -9.25
CA ILE A 38 18.07 -17.18 -9.88
C ILE A 38 17.14 -18.33 -10.23
N ASP A 39 15.91 -18.32 -9.72
CA ASP A 39 14.90 -19.39 -9.90
C ASP A 39 15.42 -20.81 -9.57
N GLY A 40 16.34 -20.88 -8.58
CA GLY A 40 16.97 -22.14 -8.13
C GLY A 40 18.25 -22.52 -8.88
N GLU A 41 18.57 -21.89 -10.00
CA GLU A 41 19.78 -22.12 -10.78
C GLU A 41 20.93 -21.24 -10.31
N LYS A 42 22.11 -21.84 -10.08
CA LYS A 42 23.31 -21.09 -9.69
C LYS A 42 23.77 -20.18 -10.83
N THR A 43 24.13 -18.94 -10.50
CA THR A 43 24.66 -17.95 -11.45
C THR A 43 26.08 -17.52 -11.07
N ASP A 44 26.91 -17.23 -12.07
CA ASP A 44 28.29 -16.78 -11.90
C ASP A 44 28.38 -15.27 -11.67
N SER A 45 27.26 -14.56 -11.77
CA SER A 45 27.21 -13.10 -11.59
C SER A 45 26.06 -12.67 -10.66
N PHE A 46 26.29 -11.58 -9.94
CA PHE A 46 25.22 -10.95 -9.17
C PHE A 46 24.22 -10.28 -10.13
N PRO A 47 22.91 -10.51 -9.97
CA PRO A 47 21.92 -10.04 -10.94
C PRO A 47 21.73 -8.52 -10.91
N ALA A 48 21.36 -7.95 -12.05
CA ALA A 48 21.04 -6.54 -12.16
C ALA A 48 19.67 -6.21 -11.54
N LYS A 49 19.54 -5.00 -11.01
CA LYS A 49 18.27 -4.47 -10.49
C LYS A 49 17.23 -4.39 -11.61
N GLY A 50 15.99 -4.74 -11.27
CA GLY A 50 14.83 -4.56 -12.15
C GLY A 50 14.40 -5.78 -12.95
N THR A 51 15.23 -6.84 -13.01
CA THR A 51 14.88 -8.09 -13.72
C THR A 51 14.57 -9.24 -12.80
N VAL A 52 15.04 -9.15 -11.55
CA VAL A 52 14.83 -10.15 -10.51
C VAL A 52 14.50 -9.46 -9.19
N ALA A 53 13.90 -10.20 -8.29
CA ALA A 53 13.65 -9.79 -6.92
C ALA A 53 14.42 -10.67 -5.94
N PHE A 54 14.92 -10.09 -4.86
CA PHE A 54 15.50 -10.86 -3.76
C PHE A 54 14.41 -11.75 -3.14
N SER A 55 14.71 -13.02 -2.94
CA SER A 55 13.82 -13.98 -2.30
C SER A 55 14.23 -14.21 -0.85
N LYS A 56 15.40 -14.83 -0.65
CA LYS A 56 15.95 -15.12 0.67
C LYS A 56 17.46 -15.21 0.62
N ALA A 57 18.06 -15.27 1.80
CA ALA A 57 19.45 -15.66 1.98
C ALA A 57 19.55 -16.73 3.04
N ASP A 58 20.35 -17.76 2.78
CA ASP A 58 20.68 -18.83 3.71
C ASP A 58 22.18 -18.75 4.03
N CYS A 59 22.52 -18.46 5.27
CA CYS A 59 23.90 -18.29 5.71
C CYS A 59 24.23 -19.19 6.90
N ASP A 60 25.49 -19.64 6.95
CA ASP A 60 26.04 -20.37 8.09
C ASP A 60 26.24 -19.45 9.31
N ASN A 61 26.42 -20.05 10.48
CA ASN A 61 26.93 -19.40 11.69
C ASN A 61 26.09 -18.20 12.21
N ASN A 62 24.76 -18.28 12.10
CA ASN A 62 23.83 -17.23 12.56
C ASN A 62 24.12 -15.82 11.95
N THR A 63 24.76 -15.80 10.78
CA THR A 63 24.94 -14.56 10.02
C THR A 63 23.59 -14.08 9.54
N ASN A 64 23.24 -12.85 9.88
CA ASN A 64 22.01 -12.24 9.43
C ASN A 64 22.26 -11.37 8.20
N ILE A 65 21.44 -11.55 7.18
CA ILE A 65 21.46 -10.77 5.95
C ILE A 65 20.15 -9.99 5.85
N GLU A 66 20.28 -8.69 5.67
CA GLU A 66 19.20 -7.80 5.32
C GLU A 66 19.40 -7.27 3.91
N TRP A 67 18.34 -7.39 3.08
CA TRP A 67 18.37 -6.93 1.71
C TRP A 67 17.96 -5.46 1.60
N ASP A 68 18.77 -4.67 0.92
CA ASP A 68 18.47 -3.29 0.56
C ASP A 68 18.07 -3.22 -0.92
N ASN A 69 16.78 -3.11 -1.17
CA ASN A 69 16.25 -3.00 -2.53
C ASN A 69 16.51 -1.63 -3.18
N ASP A 70 16.67 -0.59 -2.38
CA ASP A 70 16.92 0.76 -2.90
C ASP A 70 18.36 0.89 -3.40
N ASN A 71 19.34 0.39 -2.66
CA ASN A 71 20.76 0.36 -3.04
C ASN A 71 21.18 -0.92 -3.78
N TRP A 72 20.27 -1.88 -3.97
CA TRP A 72 20.49 -3.17 -4.61
C TRP A 72 21.69 -3.91 -4.01
N GLY A 73 21.62 -4.16 -2.71
CA GLY A 73 22.74 -4.70 -1.94
C GLY A 73 22.30 -5.44 -0.68
N LEU A 74 23.32 -5.97 0.01
CA LEU A 74 23.16 -6.75 1.22
C LEU A 74 23.79 -6.03 2.41
N TYR A 75 23.07 -5.92 3.50
CA TYR A 75 23.64 -5.65 4.82
C TYR A 75 23.88 -6.97 5.56
N VAL A 76 25.12 -7.21 5.97
CA VAL A 76 25.49 -8.40 6.67
C VAL A 76 25.89 -8.05 8.10
N THR A 77 25.23 -8.66 9.07
CA THR A 77 25.55 -8.50 10.50
C THR A 77 25.97 -9.84 11.09
N ASN A 78 26.73 -9.81 12.20
CA ASN A 78 27.27 -10.99 12.87
C ASN A 78 28.20 -11.84 11.99
N LEU A 79 29.06 -11.17 11.19
CA LEU A 79 30.07 -11.85 10.37
C LEU A 79 31.07 -12.59 11.24
N SER A 80 31.18 -13.90 11.07
CA SER A 80 32.28 -14.72 11.56
C SER A 80 33.32 -14.94 10.44
N ASN A 81 34.55 -15.33 10.80
CA ASN A 81 35.68 -15.47 9.86
C ASN A 81 35.51 -16.52 8.74
N LYS A 82 34.43 -17.30 8.77
CA LYS A 82 34.11 -18.31 7.73
C LYS A 82 32.60 -18.41 7.62
N VAL A 83 31.99 -17.63 6.75
CA VAL A 83 30.56 -17.68 6.46
C VAL A 83 30.35 -18.10 5.02
N LYS A 84 29.46 -19.06 4.80
CA LYS A 84 28.92 -19.37 3.48
C LYS A 84 27.50 -18.86 3.42
N CYS A 85 27.17 -18.13 2.35
CA CYS A 85 25.85 -17.62 2.10
C CYS A 85 25.36 -17.98 0.71
N ASN A 86 24.16 -18.49 0.62
CA ASN A 86 23.44 -18.65 -0.63
C ASN A 86 22.38 -17.54 -0.73
N ILE A 87 22.42 -16.75 -1.78
CA ILE A 87 21.51 -15.66 -2.05
C ILE A 87 20.58 -16.08 -3.17
N TYR A 88 19.29 -16.02 -2.94
CA TYR A 88 18.27 -16.46 -3.89
C TYR A 88 17.45 -15.30 -4.41
N PHE A 89 17.30 -15.27 -5.73
CA PHE A 89 16.46 -14.33 -6.45
C PHE A 89 15.39 -15.09 -7.24
N LYS A 90 14.31 -14.40 -7.57
CA LYS A 90 13.27 -14.85 -8.50
C LYS A 90 13.13 -13.87 -9.65
N THR A 91 12.99 -14.36 -10.87
CA THR A 91 12.59 -13.52 -12.00
C THR A 91 11.17 -13.03 -11.83
N GLY A 92 10.85 -11.91 -12.46
CA GLY A 92 9.52 -11.31 -12.40
C GLY A 92 9.33 -10.25 -13.47
N GLU A 93 8.08 -9.96 -13.73
CA GLU A 93 7.67 -8.84 -14.58
C GLU A 93 7.36 -7.62 -13.70
N ASN A 94 7.79 -6.42 -14.13
CA ASN A 94 7.42 -5.21 -13.40
C ASN A 94 5.89 -5.10 -13.28
N ALA A 95 5.39 -4.86 -12.07
CA ALA A 95 3.98 -4.91 -11.77
C ALA A 95 3.17 -3.86 -12.56
N VAL A 96 3.72 -2.65 -12.77
CA VAL A 96 3.10 -1.59 -13.57
C VAL A 96 2.96 -2.06 -15.03
N THR A 97 4.04 -2.61 -15.60
CA THR A 97 4.05 -3.16 -16.97
C THR A 97 3.03 -4.29 -17.11
N LYS A 98 3.00 -5.23 -16.17
CA LYS A 98 2.06 -6.36 -16.19
C LYS A 98 0.60 -5.89 -16.19
N ILE A 99 0.23 -4.99 -15.28
CA ILE A 99 -1.14 -4.47 -15.19
C ILE A 99 -1.52 -3.69 -16.47
N THR A 100 -0.59 -2.91 -17.03
CA THR A 100 -0.81 -2.20 -18.31
C THR A 100 -1.06 -3.18 -19.47
N ASN A 101 -0.26 -4.24 -19.56
CA ASN A 101 -0.42 -5.27 -20.59
C ASN A 101 -1.74 -6.03 -20.45
N LEU A 102 -2.13 -6.38 -19.22
CA LEU A 102 -3.42 -7.03 -18.95
C LEU A 102 -4.59 -6.15 -19.36
N ALA A 103 -4.57 -4.87 -19.05
CA ALA A 103 -5.66 -3.95 -19.40
C ALA A 103 -5.88 -3.80 -20.91
N SER A 104 -4.83 -3.98 -21.71
CA SER A 104 -4.96 -3.94 -23.18
C SER A 104 -5.69 -5.15 -23.78
N SER A 105 -5.80 -6.24 -23.03
CA SER A 105 -6.39 -7.51 -23.48
C SER A 105 -7.64 -7.94 -22.71
N ASP A 106 -7.79 -7.52 -21.46
CA ASP A 106 -8.91 -7.89 -20.57
C ASP A 106 -9.85 -6.69 -20.29
N THR A 107 -10.67 -6.35 -21.26
CA THR A 107 -11.69 -5.31 -21.12
C THR A 107 -12.94 -5.75 -20.33
N THR A 108 -13.01 -7.01 -19.96
CA THR A 108 -14.12 -7.56 -19.16
C THR A 108 -13.93 -7.27 -17.68
N ASN A 109 -12.69 -7.39 -17.20
CA ASN A 109 -12.35 -7.23 -15.80
C ASN A 109 -11.56 -5.94 -15.50
N MET A 110 -11.28 -5.14 -16.54
CA MET A 110 -10.52 -3.90 -16.41
C MET A 110 -11.14 -2.77 -17.24
N ALA A 111 -11.08 -1.55 -16.70
CA ALA A 111 -11.53 -0.33 -17.38
C ALA A 111 -10.59 0.84 -17.07
N SER A 112 -10.55 1.84 -17.98
CA SER A 112 -9.78 3.08 -17.81
C SER A 112 -10.62 4.29 -18.22
N ASP A 113 -11.79 4.40 -17.61
CA ASP A 113 -12.83 5.39 -17.92
C ASP A 113 -13.07 6.42 -16.80
N ASP A 114 -12.17 6.49 -15.83
CA ASP A 114 -12.17 7.60 -14.86
C ASP A 114 -11.45 8.84 -15.44
N PRO A 115 -11.59 10.04 -14.83
CA PRO A 115 -11.05 11.28 -15.39
C PRO A 115 -9.55 11.31 -15.69
N ASP A 116 -8.75 10.52 -14.97
CA ASP A 116 -7.31 10.44 -15.15
C ASP A 116 -6.88 9.21 -15.98
N ASN A 117 -7.84 8.47 -16.55
CA ASN A 117 -7.63 7.23 -17.29
C ASN A 117 -6.83 6.19 -16.48
N ASN A 118 -7.09 6.10 -15.17
CA ASN A 118 -6.50 5.08 -14.33
C ASN A 118 -7.03 3.71 -14.75
N ILE A 119 -6.16 2.71 -14.78
CA ILE A 119 -6.59 1.33 -15.03
C ILE A 119 -7.17 0.76 -13.74
N ARG A 120 -8.41 0.31 -13.77
CA ARG A 120 -9.13 -0.21 -12.61
C ARG A 120 -9.60 -1.63 -12.84
N TYR A 121 -9.52 -2.48 -11.81
CA TYR A 121 -10.18 -3.77 -11.80
C TYR A 121 -11.68 -3.58 -11.52
N ILE A 122 -12.53 -4.22 -12.34
CA ILE A 122 -13.98 -4.07 -12.33
C ILE A 122 -14.70 -5.43 -12.27
N GLY A 123 -15.98 -5.41 -11.87
CA GLY A 123 -16.83 -6.60 -11.85
C GLY A 123 -16.94 -7.25 -10.47
N ALA A 124 -17.70 -8.35 -10.40
CA ALA A 124 -17.99 -9.00 -9.14
C ALA A 124 -16.80 -9.74 -8.52
N ASN A 125 -15.94 -10.31 -9.34
CA ASN A 125 -14.79 -11.10 -8.88
C ASN A 125 -13.66 -11.14 -9.90
N PRO A 126 -12.98 -10.00 -10.17
CA PRO A 126 -11.82 -9.97 -11.05
C PRO A 126 -10.62 -10.69 -10.43
N ASN A 127 -9.67 -11.12 -11.28
CA ASN A 127 -8.41 -11.73 -10.86
C ASN A 127 -7.40 -10.66 -10.41
N ASN A 128 -7.67 -10.03 -9.26
CA ASN A 128 -6.87 -8.94 -8.70
C ASN A 128 -6.34 -9.22 -7.29
N TYR A 129 -6.33 -10.48 -6.86
CA TYR A 129 -5.74 -10.87 -5.59
C TYR A 129 -4.23 -10.83 -5.64
N VAL A 130 -3.62 -10.35 -4.55
CA VAL A 130 -2.18 -10.26 -4.38
C VAL A 130 -1.81 -10.61 -2.94
N TYR A 131 -0.73 -11.35 -2.74
CA TYR A 131 -0.13 -11.55 -1.44
C TYR A 131 0.70 -10.34 -1.04
N PHE A 132 0.38 -9.76 0.12
CA PHE A 132 1.14 -8.66 0.71
C PHE A 132 1.19 -8.82 2.22
N ASN A 133 2.02 -8.03 2.90
CA ASN A 133 2.26 -8.11 4.34
C ASN A 133 2.61 -9.53 4.80
N CYS A 134 3.58 -10.13 4.11
CA CYS A 134 4.03 -11.51 4.38
C CYS A 134 5.02 -11.54 5.54
N SER A 135 4.92 -12.58 6.39
CA SER A 135 5.98 -12.92 7.34
C SER A 135 7.19 -13.55 6.63
N ASP A 136 6.94 -14.23 5.50
CA ASP A 136 7.98 -14.83 4.64
C ASP A 136 7.65 -14.57 3.15
N TYR A 137 8.40 -13.64 2.53
CA TYR A 137 8.27 -13.34 1.10
C TYR A 137 8.95 -14.38 0.18
N ALA A 138 9.78 -15.26 0.72
CA ALA A 138 10.35 -16.36 -0.06
C ALA A 138 9.33 -17.47 -0.32
N ASN A 139 8.37 -17.62 0.62
CA ASN A 139 7.32 -18.63 0.56
C ASN A 139 5.96 -17.94 0.80
N GLN A 140 5.42 -17.30 -0.24
CA GLN A 140 4.17 -16.57 -0.17
C GLN A 140 2.98 -17.51 -0.31
N THR A 141 2.31 -17.79 0.80
CA THR A 141 1.13 -18.64 0.93
C THR A 141 0.06 -17.96 1.79
N SER A 142 -1.12 -18.54 1.92
CA SER A 142 -2.17 -18.06 2.81
C SER A 142 -1.78 -18.08 4.29
N GLU A 143 -0.79 -18.91 4.69
CA GLU A 143 -0.30 -18.97 6.06
C GLU A 143 0.74 -17.88 6.36
N THR A 144 1.51 -17.48 5.35
CA THR A 144 2.61 -16.51 5.53
C THR A 144 2.23 -15.10 5.15
N CYS A 145 1.23 -14.92 4.30
CA CYS A 145 0.83 -13.61 3.74
C CYS A 145 -0.64 -13.29 4.00
N GLU A 146 -0.94 -12.02 4.01
CA GLU A 146 -2.31 -11.54 3.90
C GLU A 146 -2.72 -11.47 2.43
N LYS A 147 -4.01 -11.72 2.16
CA LYS A 147 -4.60 -11.41 0.85
C LYS A 147 -5.00 -9.94 0.80
N TRP A 148 -4.56 -9.30 -0.27
CA TRP A 148 -4.92 -7.94 -0.65
C TRP A 148 -5.54 -7.96 -2.04
N ARG A 149 -6.18 -6.87 -2.43
CA ARG A 149 -6.78 -6.70 -3.76
C ARG A 149 -6.15 -5.50 -4.45
N ILE A 150 -5.76 -5.66 -5.70
CA ILE A 150 -5.33 -4.54 -6.54
C ILE A 150 -6.57 -3.75 -6.96
N ILE A 151 -6.66 -2.48 -6.54
CA ILE A 151 -7.71 -1.56 -6.99
C ILE A 151 -7.44 -1.19 -8.44
N GLY A 152 -6.20 -0.87 -8.76
CA GLY A 152 -5.80 -0.50 -10.10
C GLY A 152 -4.38 0.08 -10.18
N LEU A 153 -4.02 0.53 -11.39
CA LEU A 153 -2.84 1.33 -11.67
C LEU A 153 -3.28 2.79 -11.86
N PHE A 154 -2.77 3.64 -11.00
CA PHE A 154 -3.13 5.06 -10.96
C PHE A 154 -2.03 5.91 -11.56
N ASN A 155 -2.42 6.80 -12.47
CA ASN A 155 -1.50 7.63 -13.23
C ASN A 155 -1.08 8.88 -12.45
N ASN A 156 0.17 9.29 -12.61
CA ASN A 156 0.70 10.57 -12.12
C ASN A 156 0.48 10.83 -10.62
N ILE A 157 0.57 9.80 -9.79
CA ILE A 157 0.46 9.94 -8.34
C ILE A 157 1.65 10.74 -7.81
N GLU A 158 1.37 11.83 -7.13
CA GLU A 158 2.36 12.71 -6.50
C GLU A 158 2.91 12.04 -5.24
N LYS A 159 4.25 11.86 -5.20
CA LYS A 159 4.95 11.31 -4.05
C LYS A 159 5.33 12.41 -3.05
N GLU A 160 5.78 12.00 -1.88
CA GLU A 160 6.26 12.90 -0.83
C GLU A 160 7.38 13.85 -1.30
N ASP A 161 8.23 13.40 -2.22
CA ASP A 161 9.32 14.20 -2.81
C ASP A 161 8.86 15.15 -3.93
N GLY A 162 7.56 15.22 -4.21
CA GLY A 162 6.96 16.04 -5.27
C GLY A 162 7.07 15.47 -6.68
N THR A 163 7.76 14.35 -6.87
CA THR A 163 7.78 13.66 -8.17
C THR A 163 6.49 12.87 -8.39
N LYS A 164 6.18 12.54 -9.65
CA LYS A 164 4.97 11.81 -10.01
C LYS A 164 5.31 10.52 -10.71
N GLU A 165 4.60 9.45 -10.34
CA GLU A 165 4.76 8.13 -10.93
C GLU A 165 3.41 7.44 -11.10
N ASN A 166 3.36 6.45 -12.00
CA ASN A 166 2.24 5.53 -12.09
C ASN A 166 2.41 4.45 -11.02
N LEU A 167 1.47 4.35 -10.10
CA LEU A 167 1.55 3.48 -8.93
C LEU A 167 0.35 2.55 -8.81
N ILE A 168 0.62 1.32 -8.38
CA ILE A 168 -0.43 0.36 -8.06
C ILE A 168 -0.99 0.66 -6.68
N LYS A 169 -2.31 0.83 -6.62
CA LYS A 169 -3.06 0.96 -5.36
C LYS A 169 -3.64 -0.39 -4.98
N ILE A 170 -3.42 -0.80 -3.75
CA ILE A 170 -3.98 -2.02 -3.18
C ILE A 170 -4.79 -1.73 -1.92
N VAL A 171 -5.73 -2.61 -1.62
CA VAL A 171 -6.54 -2.59 -0.39
C VAL A 171 -6.51 -3.98 0.24
N ARG A 172 -6.50 -4.06 1.55
CA ARG A 172 -6.61 -5.34 2.25
C ARG A 172 -7.95 -6.01 1.91
N ASP A 173 -7.95 -7.31 1.62
CA ASP A 173 -9.18 -8.03 1.24
C ASP A 173 -10.17 -8.10 2.41
N GLU A 174 -9.68 -8.41 3.60
CA GLU A 174 -10.47 -8.43 4.83
C GLU A 174 -10.26 -7.16 5.65
N SER A 175 -11.30 -6.73 6.36
CA SER A 175 -11.19 -5.65 7.34
C SER A 175 -10.36 -6.08 8.55
N ILE A 176 -9.81 -5.11 9.27
CA ILE A 176 -8.92 -5.38 10.42
C ILE A 176 -9.66 -5.31 11.75
N LEU A 177 -10.34 -4.21 12.03
CA LEU A 177 -11.05 -3.96 13.29
C LEU A 177 -12.28 -3.07 13.03
N TRP A 178 -13.15 -3.00 14.02
CA TRP A 178 -14.30 -2.09 14.09
C TRP A 178 -13.98 -0.95 15.04
N LEU A 179 -13.64 0.24 14.51
CA LEU A 179 -13.23 1.42 15.28
C LEU A 179 -13.85 2.69 14.73
N SER A 180 -13.83 3.75 15.56
CA SER A 180 -14.21 5.10 15.17
C SER A 180 -13.19 5.70 14.20
N TYR A 181 -13.63 6.59 13.35
CA TYR A 181 -12.74 7.38 12.50
C TYR A 181 -11.96 8.38 13.34
N ASP A 182 -12.69 9.07 14.22
CA ASP A 182 -12.16 10.02 15.19
C ASP A 182 -13.12 10.17 16.36
N THR A 183 -12.60 10.47 17.55
CA THR A 183 -13.40 10.56 18.78
C THR A 183 -13.11 11.84 19.57
N SER A 184 -12.31 12.75 19.01
CA SER A 184 -11.83 13.91 19.72
C SER A 184 -12.97 14.73 20.33
N SER A 185 -12.76 15.16 21.56
CA SER A 185 -13.65 16.09 22.24
C SER A 185 -13.10 17.50 22.10
N SER A 186 -13.84 18.36 21.47
CA SER A 186 -13.62 19.81 21.46
C SER A 186 -14.93 20.52 21.73
N ASP A 187 -14.85 21.75 22.18
CA ASP A 187 -16.04 22.58 22.40
C ASP A 187 -16.85 22.80 21.10
N VAL A 188 -16.19 22.65 19.95
CA VAL A 188 -16.81 22.85 18.63
C VAL A 188 -17.60 21.63 18.18
N ASN A 189 -17.16 20.42 18.49
CA ASN A 189 -17.78 19.18 18.01
C ASN A 189 -18.43 18.31 19.11
N GLU A 190 -18.45 18.78 20.33
CA GLU A 190 -19.12 18.12 21.48
C GLU A 190 -18.71 16.64 21.66
N GLY A 191 -17.46 16.29 21.33
CA GLY A 191 -16.96 14.93 21.43
C GLY A 191 -17.41 13.98 20.32
N LEU A 192 -17.89 14.53 19.20
CA LEU A 192 -18.35 13.75 18.04
C LEU A 192 -17.22 13.41 17.06
N GLY A 193 -15.97 13.78 17.36
CA GLY A 193 -14.83 13.60 16.46
C GLY A 193 -14.81 14.62 15.34
N VAL A 194 -13.79 14.52 14.48
CA VAL A 194 -13.66 15.33 13.27
C VAL A 194 -13.61 14.45 12.03
N ASN A 195 -14.00 15.00 10.89
CA ASN A 195 -13.95 14.28 9.61
C ASN A 195 -12.71 14.64 8.76
N ASP A 196 -11.70 15.24 9.37
CA ASP A 196 -10.41 15.53 8.73
C ASP A 196 -9.45 14.36 8.93
N TRP A 197 -9.15 13.62 7.86
CA TRP A 197 -8.23 12.49 7.89
C TRP A 197 -6.88 12.86 8.51
N SER A 198 -6.33 14.03 8.17
CA SER A 198 -5.01 14.45 8.62
C SER A 198 -4.88 14.66 10.14
N LYS A 199 -6.01 14.72 10.83
CA LYS A 199 -6.12 14.92 12.29
C LYS A 199 -6.72 13.71 13.00
N SER A 200 -7.29 12.75 12.25
CA SER A 200 -8.09 11.67 12.81
C SER A 200 -7.27 10.67 13.61
N ASP A 201 -7.89 10.11 14.63
CA ASP A 201 -7.33 9.04 15.46
C ASP A 201 -6.94 7.83 14.61
N MET A 202 -7.75 7.53 13.57
CA MET A 202 -7.51 6.41 12.67
C MET A 202 -6.25 6.61 11.84
N MET A 203 -5.99 7.81 11.33
CA MET A 203 -4.76 8.12 10.61
C MET A 203 -3.53 7.87 11.50
N HIS A 204 -3.55 8.35 12.74
CA HIS A 204 -2.49 8.14 13.72
C HIS A 204 -2.27 6.65 14.02
N LEU A 205 -3.35 5.89 14.12
CA LEU A 205 -3.33 4.47 14.42
C LEU A 205 -2.69 3.63 13.30
N LEU A 206 -2.91 4.02 12.05
CA LEU A 206 -2.45 3.27 10.87
C LEU A 206 -1.02 3.60 10.43
N ASN A 207 -0.47 4.77 10.80
CA ASN A 207 0.78 5.26 10.21
C ASN A 207 1.93 5.45 11.20
N ALA A 208 3.16 5.19 10.74
CA ALA A 208 4.38 5.50 11.47
C ALA A 208 4.62 7.02 11.51
N GLY A 209 5.30 7.49 12.55
CA GLY A 209 5.65 8.89 12.72
C GLY A 209 4.53 9.77 13.29
N TYR A 210 3.33 9.23 13.43
CA TYR A 210 2.20 9.87 14.08
C TYR A 210 1.88 9.14 15.37
N GLU A 211 2.08 9.79 16.52
CA GLU A 211 1.85 9.16 17.83
C GLU A 211 0.65 9.80 18.52
N LEU A 212 -0.31 8.99 18.87
CA LEU A 212 -1.36 9.36 19.83
C LEU A 212 -0.78 9.38 21.23
N LYS A 213 -0.69 10.52 21.83
CA LYS A 213 -0.13 10.68 23.19
C LYS A 213 -0.95 9.96 24.27
N LYS A 214 -2.21 9.61 24.00
CA LYS A 214 -3.14 9.06 24.98
C LYS A 214 -3.41 7.57 24.79
N VAL A 215 -3.45 7.08 23.57
CA VAL A 215 -3.61 5.68 23.21
C VAL A 215 -2.53 5.30 22.22
N GLY A 216 -2.12 4.05 22.23
CA GLY A 216 -0.97 3.58 21.47
C GLY A 216 -1.05 3.87 19.98
N GLY A 217 -0.72 5.07 19.56
CA GLY A 217 -0.63 5.47 18.17
C GLY A 217 0.31 4.60 17.37
N SER A 218 0.10 4.51 16.07
CA SER A 218 0.88 3.66 15.17
C SER A 218 0.83 2.16 15.49
N LEU A 219 -0.23 1.67 16.13
CA LEU A 219 -0.36 0.26 16.51
C LEU A 219 -0.39 -0.65 15.29
N TYR A 220 -1.14 -0.29 14.26
CA TYR A 220 -1.19 -1.05 13.01
C TYR A 220 0.18 -1.08 12.32
N TRP A 221 0.86 0.08 12.24
CA TRP A 221 2.19 0.16 11.63
C TRP A 221 3.21 -0.72 12.36
N ASN A 222 3.11 -0.83 13.67
CA ASN A 222 4.05 -1.56 14.50
C ASN A 222 3.63 -3.00 14.82
N ALA A 223 2.46 -3.43 14.34
CA ALA A 223 1.89 -4.74 14.62
C ALA A 223 1.85 -5.04 16.14
N THR A 224 1.29 -4.11 16.93
CA THR A 224 1.21 -4.23 18.39
C THR A 224 -0.23 -4.09 18.90
N GLY A 225 -0.48 -4.54 20.10
CA GLY A 225 -1.73 -4.30 20.83
C GLY A 225 -1.64 -3.08 21.75
N GLY A 226 -2.78 -2.54 22.10
CA GLY A 226 -2.91 -1.40 23.01
C GLY A 226 -4.35 -0.95 23.16
N SER A 227 -4.57 0.28 23.62
CA SER A 227 -5.88 0.89 23.64
C SER A 227 -6.10 1.74 22.40
N CYS A 228 -7.29 1.64 21.82
CA CYS A 228 -7.72 2.43 20.67
C CYS A 228 -8.92 3.29 21.03
N TYR A 229 -9.01 4.46 20.41
CA TYR A 229 -10.19 5.29 20.54
C TYR A 229 -11.43 4.63 19.92
N HIS A 230 -12.54 4.70 20.66
CA HIS A 230 -13.80 4.14 20.23
C HIS A 230 -14.98 4.83 20.91
N GLY A 231 -15.95 5.32 20.13
CA GLY A 231 -17.09 6.05 20.67
C GLY A 231 -16.80 7.55 20.87
N GLN A 232 -17.63 8.22 21.62
CA GLN A 232 -17.53 9.67 21.86
C GLN A 232 -16.51 10.02 22.96
N ASN A 233 -16.07 11.28 22.97
CA ASN A 233 -15.34 11.89 24.07
C ASN A 233 -14.02 11.18 24.43
N ASN A 234 -13.27 10.73 23.44
CA ASN A 234 -12.01 10.01 23.63
C ASN A 234 -12.14 8.72 24.47
N ASN A 235 -13.29 8.08 24.46
CA ASN A 235 -13.42 6.75 25.04
C ASN A 235 -12.49 5.77 24.31
N THR A 236 -12.04 4.74 25.02
CA THR A 236 -11.09 3.77 24.50
C THR A 236 -11.56 2.33 24.75
N ASN A 237 -11.18 1.44 23.84
CA ASN A 237 -11.30 -0.01 23.97
C ASN A 237 -9.95 -0.65 23.69
N ASP A 238 -9.74 -1.86 24.20
CA ASP A 238 -8.56 -2.64 23.82
C ASP A 238 -8.65 -3.02 22.33
N CYS A 239 -7.51 -2.96 21.66
CA CYS A 239 -7.35 -3.35 20.27
C CYS A 239 -6.03 -4.09 20.07
N ASP A 240 -6.02 -5.01 19.10
CA ASP A 240 -4.86 -5.86 18.83
C ASP A 240 -4.59 -5.94 17.32
N PHE A 241 -3.41 -5.45 16.92
CA PHE A 241 -2.89 -5.51 15.56
C PHE A 241 -1.71 -6.48 15.42
N THR A 242 -1.42 -7.31 16.41
CA THR A 242 -0.27 -8.23 16.39
C THR A 242 -0.33 -9.20 15.20
N THR A 243 -1.52 -9.55 14.75
CA THR A 243 -1.73 -10.44 13.60
C THR A 243 -2.03 -9.72 12.30
N THR A 244 -2.68 -8.54 12.36
CA THR A 244 -3.18 -7.80 11.19
C THR A 244 -2.37 -6.55 10.85
N GLY A 245 -1.47 -6.13 11.73
CA GLY A 245 -0.57 -4.99 11.50
C GLY A 245 0.57 -5.33 10.54
N LEU A 246 1.35 -4.32 10.15
CA LEU A 246 2.45 -4.47 9.21
C LEU A 246 3.61 -5.25 9.82
N LYS A 247 3.82 -6.49 9.35
CA LYS A 247 4.64 -7.52 10.00
C LYS A 247 6.13 -7.21 10.06
N ASN A 248 6.69 -6.58 9.01
CA ASN A 248 8.14 -6.41 8.94
C ASN A 248 8.59 -5.18 8.13
N THR A 249 9.86 -4.86 8.25
CA THR A 249 10.52 -3.73 7.56
C THR A 249 10.45 -3.88 6.04
N ARG A 250 10.57 -5.10 5.51
CA ARG A 250 10.50 -5.36 4.07
C ARG A 250 9.14 -4.93 3.50
N THR A 251 8.04 -5.31 4.13
CA THR A 251 6.69 -4.82 3.79
C THR A 251 6.62 -3.29 3.80
N LYS A 252 7.05 -2.67 4.91
CA LYS A 252 6.96 -1.21 5.12
C LYS A 252 7.76 -0.41 4.10
N ASN A 253 8.93 -0.93 3.69
CA ASN A 253 9.81 -0.28 2.72
C ASN A 253 9.25 -0.26 1.30
N HIS A 254 8.29 -1.12 0.97
CA HIS A 254 7.66 -1.18 -0.34
C HIS A 254 6.34 -0.42 -0.45
N ILE A 255 5.92 0.22 0.66
CA ILE A 255 4.80 1.16 0.66
C ILE A 255 5.31 2.54 0.27
N GLN A 256 4.76 3.11 -0.80
CA GLN A 256 5.09 4.45 -1.27
C GLN A 256 4.40 5.50 -0.40
N SER A 257 5.15 6.50 0.07
CA SER A 257 4.56 7.71 0.65
C SER A 257 4.08 8.61 -0.48
N VAL A 258 2.79 8.96 -0.46
CA VAL A 258 2.14 9.74 -1.51
C VAL A 258 1.30 10.87 -0.93
N VAL A 259 0.94 11.81 -1.79
CA VAL A 259 -0.04 12.86 -1.49
C VAL A 259 -1.45 12.29 -1.69
N TRP A 260 -2.19 12.16 -0.59
CA TRP A 260 -3.61 11.80 -0.59
C TRP A 260 -4.44 13.06 -0.64
N ASN A 261 -5.40 13.13 -1.57
CA ASN A 261 -6.34 14.23 -1.65
C ASN A 261 -7.47 14.03 -0.63
N LEU A 262 -7.91 15.10 0.02
CA LEU A 262 -8.89 15.08 1.10
C LEU A 262 -10.10 15.98 0.82
N GLY A 263 -10.36 16.31 -0.43
CA GLY A 263 -11.55 17.09 -0.81
C GLY A 263 -12.83 16.36 -0.43
N GLY A 264 -13.79 17.08 0.11
CA GLY A 264 -15.08 16.56 0.55
C GLY A 264 -16.14 16.55 -0.55
N SER A 265 -17.21 15.80 -0.34
CA SER A 265 -18.32 15.69 -1.27
C SER A 265 -19.69 15.67 -0.58
N VAL A 266 -20.75 15.61 -1.38
CA VAL A 266 -22.14 15.42 -0.95
C VAL A 266 -22.73 14.15 -1.58
N PHE A 267 -23.90 13.70 -1.10
CA PHE A 267 -24.49 12.42 -1.51
C PHE A 267 -24.94 12.30 -2.96
N THR A 268 -25.26 13.41 -3.60
CA THR A 268 -25.93 13.40 -4.92
C THR A 268 -24.99 13.27 -6.10
N ASN A 269 -23.74 13.01 -5.84
CA ASN A 269 -22.73 12.99 -6.87
C ASN A 269 -22.62 11.65 -7.61
N THR A 270 -22.27 11.72 -8.88
CA THR A 270 -21.89 10.58 -9.73
C THR A 270 -20.46 10.11 -9.43
N ALA A 271 -20.02 8.99 -10.00
CA ALA A 271 -18.64 8.52 -9.88
C ALA A 271 -17.61 9.59 -10.28
N ASN A 272 -17.86 10.25 -11.40
CA ASN A 272 -16.99 11.33 -11.91
C ASN A 272 -16.94 12.54 -10.98
N GLU A 273 -18.09 12.99 -10.47
CA GLU A 273 -18.13 14.13 -9.55
C GLU A 273 -17.47 13.81 -8.22
N PHE A 274 -17.65 12.58 -7.68
CA PHE A 274 -16.89 12.14 -6.50
C PHE A 274 -15.39 12.17 -6.75
N TYR A 275 -14.95 11.61 -7.86
CA TYR A 275 -13.53 11.59 -8.23
C TYR A 275 -12.93 13.02 -8.29
N GLN A 276 -13.65 13.96 -8.86
CA GLN A 276 -13.23 15.38 -8.94
C GLN A 276 -13.26 16.06 -7.58
N ASN A 277 -14.32 15.85 -6.78
CA ASN A 277 -14.47 16.44 -5.46
C ASN A 277 -13.40 15.97 -4.48
N GLU A 278 -13.05 14.69 -4.49
CA GLU A 278 -11.94 14.11 -3.71
C GLU A 278 -10.62 14.86 -3.96
N ARG A 279 -10.41 15.36 -5.17
CA ARG A 279 -9.20 16.08 -5.62
C ARG A 279 -9.33 17.58 -5.58
N SER A 280 -10.48 18.10 -5.13
CA SER A 280 -10.73 19.52 -4.99
C SER A 280 -10.16 20.07 -3.68
N THR A 281 -10.25 21.39 -3.54
CA THR A 281 -9.99 22.09 -2.27
C THR A 281 -11.25 22.34 -1.46
N ASN A 282 -12.37 21.72 -1.83
CA ASN A 282 -13.65 21.88 -1.14
C ASN A 282 -13.67 21.02 0.12
N VAL A 283 -13.49 21.63 1.26
CA VAL A 283 -13.46 20.98 2.58
C VAL A 283 -14.31 21.78 3.58
N TYR A 284 -14.62 21.18 4.72
CA TYR A 284 -15.26 21.91 5.80
C TYR A 284 -14.25 22.89 6.43
N GLU A 285 -14.56 24.17 6.40
CA GLU A 285 -13.76 25.27 7.00
C GLU A 285 -12.24 25.11 6.79
N ASN A 286 -11.52 24.86 7.90
CA ASN A 286 -10.06 24.79 7.93
C ASN A 286 -9.52 23.35 7.87
N ASN A 287 -10.31 22.39 7.37
CA ASN A 287 -9.84 21.02 7.18
C ASN A 287 -8.76 20.96 6.10
N SER A 288 -7.90 19.97 6.21
CA SER A 288 -6.83 19.74 5.24
C SER A 288 -7.40 19.29 3.89
N THR A 289 -6.87 19.81 2.80
CA THR A 289 -7.22 19.40 1.44
C THR A 289 -6.33 18.26 0.92
N LYS A 290 -5.20 18.02 1.58
CA LYS A 290 -4.20 17.00 1.24
C LYS A 290 -3.52 16.49 2.50
N TRP A 291 -3.04 15.26 2.43
CA TRP A 291 -2.20 14.65 3.45
C TRP A 291 -1.12 13.80 2.79
N VAL A 292 0.11 13.82 3.34
CA VAL A 292 1.22 13.00 2.87
C VAL A 292 1.42 11.83 3.82
N GLY A 293 1.37 10.63 3.28
CA GLY A 293 1.57 9.43 4.09
C GLY A 293 1.43 8.13 3.32
N LYS A 294 1.50 7.02 4.05
CA LYS A 294 1.64 5.68 3.47
C LYS A 294 0.35 4.87 3.45
N VAL A 295 -0.40 4.87 4.55
CA VAL A 295 -1.60 4.03 4.70
C VAL A 295 -2.81 4.91 4.90
N ALA A 296 -3.81 4.75 4.07
CA ALA A 296 -5.08 5.45 4.16
C ALA A 296 -6.27 4.48 3.97
N LEU A 297 -7.40 4.98 3.54
CA LEU A 297 -8.59 4.22 3.20
C LEU A 297 -8.90 4.36 1.72
N MET A 298 -9.84 3.56 1.21
CA MET A 298 -10.37 3.75 -0.13
C MET A 298 -11.17 5.04 -0.24
N TYR A 299 -11.14 5.64 -1.42
CA TYR A 299 -12.05 6.73 -1.78
C TYR A 299 -13.44 6.17 -2.12
N PRO A 300 -14.53 6.94 -1.94
CA PRO A 300 -15.83 6.59 -2.52
C PRO A 300 -15.76 6.29 -4.01
N SER A 301 -14.95 7.02 -4.79
CA SER A 301 -14.75 6.76 -6.21
C SER A 301 -14.09 5.40 -6.49
N ASP A 302 -13.25 4.88 -5.60
CA ASP A 302 -12.66 3.54 -5.75
C ASP A 302 -13.73 2.45 -5.72
N TYR A 303 -14.74 2.62 -4.83
CA TYR A 303 -15.88 1.70 -4.78
C TYR A 303 -16.72 1.79 -6.05
N TRP A 304 -16.95 3.00 -6.55
CA TRP A 304 -17.83 3.17 -7.69
C TRP A 304 -17.25 2.66 -8.98
N TYR A 305 -15.99 3.04 -9.27
CA TYR A 305 -15.29 2.58 -10.47
C TYR A 305 -14.97 1.08 -10.46
N ALA A 306 -15.24 0.35 -9.39
CA ALA A 306 -15.08 -1.10 -9.32
C ALA A 306 -16.26 -1.90 -9.91
N THR A 307 -17.42 -1.26 -10.20
CA THR A 307 -18.56 -1.95 -10.83
C THR A 307 -18.30 -2.22 -12.30
N ASN A 308 -18.88 -3.30 -12.83
CA ASN A 308 -18.93 -3.59 -14.27
C ASN A 308 -20.34 -3.41 -14.84
N GLY A 309 -21.31 -2.94 -14.03
CA GLY A 309 -22.71 -3.01 -14.44
C GLY A 309 -23.21 -4.44 -14.41
N GLY A 310 -24.08 -4.83 -15.33
CA GLY A 310 -24.64 -6.16 -15.39
C GLY A 310 -25.42 -6.39 -16.68
N SER A 311 -26.31 -7.38 -16.66
CA SER A 311 -27.10 -7.74 -17.83
C SER A 311 -28.22 -6.74 -18.16
N LYS A 312 -28.69 -5.99 -17.16
CA LYS A 312 -29.82 -5.05 -17.27
C LYS A 312 -29.39 -3.58 -17.18
N VAL A 313 -28.25 -3.32 -16.61
CA VAL A 313 -27.71 -1.98 -16.38
C VAL A 313 -26.24 -1.98 -16.78
N SER A 314 -25.88 -1.18 -17.77
CA SER A 314 -24.48 -1.09 -18.24
C SER A 314 -23.58 -0.39 -17.20
N ARG A 315 -22.26 -0.58 -17.35
CA ARG A 315 -21.29 0.15 -16.52
C ARG A 315 -21.49 1.65 -16.58
N THR A 316 -21.68 2.22 -17.76
CA THR A 316 -21.89 3.65 -17.94
C THR A 316 -23.13 4.14 -17.20
N GLU A 317 -24.22 3.39 -17.22
CA GLU A 317 -25.42 3.71 -16.48
C GLU A 317 -25.22 3.58 -14.95
N CYS A 318 -24.37 2.66 -14.49
CA CYS A 318 -24.01 2.58 -13.09
C CYS A 318 -23.20 3.81 -12.63
N LEU A 319 -22.21 4.24 -13.41
CA LEU A 319 -21.30 5.34 -13.04
C LEU A 319 -21.96 6.71 -12.95
N VAL A 320 -23.14 6.88 -13.57
CA VAL A 320 -23.93 8.13 -13.47
C VAL A 320 -25.03 8.09 -12.40
N GLN A 321 -25.22 6.95 -11.72
CA GLN A 321 -26.14 6.88 -10.59
C GLN A 321 -25.50 7.46 -9.33
N SER A 322 -26.28 7.90 -8.38
CA SER A 322 -25.80 8.19 -7.02
C SER A 322 -25.46 6.89 -6.29
N LEU A 323 -24.28 6.79 -5.70
CA LEU A 323 -23.89 5.60 -4.94
C LEU A 323 -24.80 5.34 -3.71
N LYS A 324 -25.48 6.37 -3.25
CA LYS A 324 -26.52 6.24 -2.21
C LYS A 324 -27.73 5.44 -2.70
N ASP A 325 -28.07 5.58 -3.98
CA ASP A 325 -29.29 5.04 -4.59
C ASP A 325 -28.96 4.12 -5.79
N ALA A 326 -27.75 3.58 -5.85
CA ALA A 326 -27.31 2.70 -6.93
C ALA A 326 -28.21 1.47 -7.03
N THR A 327 -28.43 1.01 -8.27
CA THR A 327 -29.21 -0.22 -8.47
C THR A 327 -28.48 -1.43 -7.89
N GLU A 328 -29.24 -2.41 -7.42
CA GLU A 328 -28.68 -3.63 -6.85
C GLU A 328 -27.74 -4.37 -7.82
N GLU A 329 -27.99 -4.27 -9.10
CA GLU A 329 -27.13 -4.87 -10.14
C GLU A 329 -25.75 -4.21 -10.19
N CYS A 330 -25.67 -2.86 -10.10
CA CYS A 330 -24.41 -2.14 -10.02
C CYS A 330 -23.61 -2.50 -8.78
N VAL A 331 -24.29 -2.71 -7.65
CA VAL A 331 -23.68 -3.06 -6.37
C VAL A 331 -23.21 -4.52 -6.35
N LYS A 332 -23.98 -5.46 -6.90
CA LYS A 332 -23.62 -6.89 -6.96
C LYS A 332 -22.47 -7.19 -7.91
N ASN A 333 -22.34 -6.41 -8.98
CA ASN A 333 -21.24 -6.53 -9.95
C ASN A 333 -20.06 -5.61 -9.62
N ASN A 334 -19.78 -5.51 -8.32
CA ASN A 334 -18.73 -4.69 -7.75
C ASN A 334 -17.98 -5.51 -6.68
N TRP A 335 -16.69 -5.73 -6.87
CA TRP A 335 -15.88 -6.57 -5.98
C TRP A 335 -15.53 -5.92 -4.64
N THR A 336 -15.67 -4.59 -4.50
CA THR A 336 -15.14 -3.86 -3.34
C THR A 336 -15.95 -4.03 -2.05
N GLY A 337 -17.16 -4.53 -2.12
CA GLY A 337 -17.84 -4.84 -0.87
C GLY A 337 -19.34 -4.66 -0.80
N TYR A 338 -20.06 -5.68 -1.16
CA TYR A 338 -21.52 -5.75 -0.95
C TYR A 338 -21.93 -5.98 0.52
N LYS A 339 -21.00 -6.44 1.40
CA LYS A 339 -21.42 -7.07 2.67
C LYS A 339 -20.93 -6.40 3.95
N ILE A 340 -20.17 -5.32 3.89
CA ILE A 340 -19.47 -4.78 5.04
C ILE A 340 -19.83 -3.31 5.27
N GLN A 341 -19.79 -2.88 6.53
CA GLN A 341 -19.88 -1.47 6.93
C GLN A 341 -18.46 -0.97 7.17
N GLU A 342 -17.94 -0.12 6.28
CA GLU A 342 -16.53 0.30 6.33
C GLU A 342 -16.35 1.80 6.07
N TRP A 343 -15.31 2.38 6.70
CA TRP A 343 -14.94 3.76 6.50
C TRP A 343 -14.35 4.00 5.11
N THR A 344 -14.63 5.18 4.55
CA THR A 344 -13.91 5.74 3.40
C THR A 344 -13.04 6.92 3.83
N LEU A 345 -12.20 7.43 2.91
CA LEU A 345 -11.17 8.40 3.26
C LEU A 345 -11.68 9.83 3.46
N ILE A 346 -12.73 10.26 2.74
CA ILE A 346 -13.08 11.67 2.61
C ILE A 346 -14.28 12.12 3.46
N PRO A 347 -14.32 13.43 3.83
CA PRO A 347 -15.41 13.98 4.61
C PRO A 347 -16.71 14.12 3.81
N HIS A 348 -17.84 13.99 4.52
CA HIS A 348 -19.16 14.39 4.04
C HIS A 348 -19.41 15.86 4.33
N LEU A 349 -19.68 16.63 3.30
CA LEU A 349 -20.04 18.05 3.44
C LEU A 349 -21.57 18.21 3.63
N PRO A 350 -22.01 19.20 4.36
CA PRO A 350 -21.30 20.36 4.95
C PRO A 350 -20.94 20.19 6.45
N THR A 351 -20.82 18.99 6.98
CA THR A 351 -20.57 18.76 8.41
C THR A 351 -19.07 18.70 8.75
N SER A 352 -18.72 18.95 10.00
CA SER A 352 -17.36 18.78 10.53
C SER A 352 -17.11 17.41 11.15
N THR A 353 -18.17 16.62 11.39
CA THR A 353 -18.16 15.41 12.20
C THR A 353 -18.59 14.15 11.46
N GLU A 354 -19.01 14.27 10.21
CA GLU A 354 -19.46 13.14 9.40
C GLU A 354 -18.49 12.87 8.25
N GLY A 355 -18.01 11.62 8.16
CA GLY A 355 -17.31 11.09 7.01
C GLY A 355 -18.25 10.23 6.14
N PHE A 356 -17.79 9.88 4.95
CA PHE A 356 -18.45 8.83 4.19
C PHE A 356 -18.07 7.45 4.69
N CYS A 357 -19.06 6.56 4.68
CA CYS A 357 -18.88 5.13 4.94
C CYS A 357 -19.66 4.31 3.91
N MET A 358 -19.20 3.11 3.64
CA MET A 358 -19.97 2.13 2.85
C MET A 358 -20.77 1.25 3.78
N GLU A 359 -22.06 1.05 3.49
CA GLU A 359 -22.93 0.10 4.19
C GLU A 359 -23.63 -0.80 3.18
N TYR A 360 -23.27 -2.07 3.17
CA TYR A 360 -23.86 -3.08 2.27
C TYR A 360 -23.84 -2.67 0.79
N GLY A 361 -22.77 -2.01 0.35
CA GLY A 361 -22.57 -1.56 -1.02
C GLY A 361 -23.17 -0.18 -1.33
N PHE A 362 -23.77 0.49 -0.35
CA PHE A 362 -24.31 1.83 -0.50
C PHE A 362 -23.52 2.86 0.32
N LEU A 363 -23.38 4.04 -0.24
CA LEU A 363 -22.73 5.15 0.45
C LEU A 363 -23.67 5.77 1.49
N LYS A 364 -23.15 6.01 2.69
CA LYS A 364 -23.84 6.69 3.79
C LYS A 364 -22.98 7.80 4.36
N SER A 365 -23.57 8.77 5.05
CA SER A 365 -22.86 9.62 6.02
C SER A 365 -22.84 8.93 7.37
N CYS A 366 -21.68 8.97 8.02
CA CYS A 366 -21.47 8.34 9.30
C CYS A 366 -20.74 9.32 10.22
N ASN A 367 -21.27 9.51 11.43
CA ASN A 367 -20.57 10.27 12.43
C ASN A 367 -19.22 9.65 12.77
N SER A 368 -18.16 10.44 12.84
CA SER A 368 -16.78 10.01 13.02
C SER A 368 -16.56 9.14 14.25
N TYR A 369 -17.35 9.33 15.31
CA TYR A 369 -17.23 8.53 16.55
C TYR A 369 -17.88 7.15 16.47
N TYR A 370 -18.71 6.86 15.49
CA TYR A 370 -19.26 5.51 15.33
C TYR A 370 -18.19 4.54 14.84
N GLY A 371 -18.28 3.30 15.32
CA GLY A 371 -17.44 2.24 14.79
C GLY A 371 -17.85 1.86 13.37
N ARG A 372 -16.85 1.58 12.54
CA ARG A 372 -16.95 0.90 11.24
C ARG A 372 -15.72 0.05 11.03
N TYR A 373 -15.81 -0.93 10.17
CA TYR A 373 -14.65 -1.71 9.78
C TYR A 373 -13.62 -0.84 9.05
N ILE A 374 -12.35 -1.19 9.24
CA ILE A 374 -11.22 -0.53 8.62
C ILE A 374 -10.65 -1.46 7.56
N LYS A 375 -10.55 -0.99 6.33
CA LYS A 375 -9.82 -1.63 5.23
C LYS A 375 -8.66 -0.75 4.79
N PRO A 376 -7.45 -1.00 5.27
CA PRO A 376 -6.27 -0.23 4.86
C PRO A 376 -6.04 -0.28 3.36
N ALA A 377 -5.80 0.88 2.77
CA ALA A 377 -5.40 1.05 1.38
C ALA A 377 -4.06 1.76 1.30
N LEU A 378 -3.24 1.42 0.32
CA LEU A 378 -1.90 1.96 0.14
C LEU A 378 -1.44 1.88 -1.31
N PHE A 379 -0.39 2.65 -1.63
CA PHE A 379 0.29 2.57 -2.90
C PHE A 379 1.61 1.82 -2.77
N LEU A 380 1.87 0.93 -3.72
CA LEU A 380 3.12 0.19 -3.82
C LEU A 380 4.16 1.02 -4.59
N LYS A 381 5.45 0.87 -4.27
CA LYS A 381 6.54 1.44 -5.07
C LYS A 381 6.50 0.89 -6.50
N SER A 382 6.88 1.69 -7.50
CA SER A 382 6.80 1.34 -8.94
C SER A 382 7.79 0.24 -9.37
N ASN A 383 8.81 -0.05 -8.56
CA ASN A 383 9.84 -1.04 -8.84
C ASN A 383 9.51 -2.48 -8.39
N ILE A 384 8.29 -2.72 -7.92
CA ILE A 384 7.85 -4.05 -7.50
C ILE A 384 7.68 -4.96 -8.71
N LEU A 385 8.10 -6.21 -8.56
CA LEU A 385 7.92 -7.26 -9.56
C LEU A 385 6.76 -8.19 -9.16
N ILE A 386 6.05 -8.73 -10.13
CA ILE A 386 5.19 -9.91 -9.96
C ILE A 386 6.01 -11.11 -10.40
N THR A 387 6.27 -12.02 -9.47
CA THR A 387 7.15 -13.19 -9.68
C THR A 387 6.36 -14.45 -10.02
N SER A 388 5.10 -14.53 -9.65
CA SER A 388 4.19 -15.62 -9.99
C SER A 388 2.72 -15.28 -9.68
N GLY A 389 1.82 -16.23 -9.93
CA GLY A 389 0.38 -16.08 -9.71
C GLY A 389 -0.34 -15.46 -10.91
N ASP A 390 -1.64 -15.65 -10.95
CA ASP A 390 -2.54 -15.14 -11.99
C ASP A 390 -3.57 -14.12 -11.45
N GLY A 391 -3.46 -13.77 -10.16
CA GLY A 391 -4.34 -12.84 -9.47
C GLY A 391 -5.69 -13.44 -9.08
N SER A 392 -5.94 -14.72 -9.31
CA SER A 392 -7.15 -15.38 -8.83
C SER A 392 -7.12 -15.57 -7.31
N LEU A 393 -8.28 -15.86 -6.72
CA LEU A 393 -8.41 -16.15 -5.29
C LEU A 393 -7.50 -17.30 -4.82
N ASN A 394 -7.30 -18.31 -5.69
CA ASN A 394 -6.52 -19.52 -5.37
C ASN A 394 -5.03 -19.35 -5.67
N THR A 395 -4.70 -18.47 -6.62
CA THR A 395 -3.34 -18.17 -7.07
C THR A 395 -3.08 -16.66 -7.10
N PRO A 396 -3.14 -15.98 -5.94
CA PRO A 396 -2.84 -14.54 -5.87
C PRO A 396 -1.47 -14.21 -6.46
N TYR A 397 -1.32 -13.02 -7.01
CA TYR A 397 0.00 -12.54 -7.44
C TYR A 397 0.98 -12.58 -6.28
N GLN A 398 2.17 -13.12 -6.52
CA GLN A 398 3.29 -13.07 -5.59
C GLN A 398 4.22 -11.91 -5.95
N LEU A 399 4.57 -11.12 -4.94
CA LEU A 399 5.39 -9.94 -5.13
C LEU A 399 6.86 -10.23 -4.86
N GLY A 400 7.70 -9.76 -5.77
CA GLY A 400 9.13 -9.63 -5.56
C GLY A 400 9.42 -8.24 -5.00
N ILE A 401 9.58 -8.17 -3.71
CA ILE A 401 9.79 -6.90 -2.98
C ILE A 401 11.02 -6.94 -2.10
#